data_6a32459740c990f257b35eb517074dd6
#
_entry.id   6a32459740c990f257b35eb517074dd6
#
_cell.length_a   1.000
_cell.length_b   1.000
_cell.length_c   1.000
_cell.angle_alpha   90.00
_cell.angle_beta   90.00
_cell.angle_gamma   90.00
#
_symmetry.space_group_name_H-M   'P 1'
#
loop_
_entity.id
_entity.type
_entity.pdbx_description
1 polymer ?
#
loop_
_entity_poly.entity_id
_entity_poly.type
_entity_poly.pdbx_seq_one_letter_code
_entity_poly.pdbx_strand_id
1 'polypeptide(L)' 'MTATAPDMERLLELDAGTRHAWSMYSDRLRELTGTEYERIESESWMELQSELQRLEHEREELSAGAA' A
#
# COMPACT_ATOMS: atom_id res chain seq x y z
N MET A 1 -5.12 -0.53 -27.95
CA MET A 1 -4.01 -1.41 -27.67
C MET A 1 -3.98 -1.91 -26.24
N THR A 2 -3.68 -3.15 -26.06
CA THR A 2 -3.62 -3.73 -24.73
C THR A 2 -2.40 -3.24 -23.94
N ALA A 3 -2.48 -3.35 -22.62
CA ALA A 3 -1.35 -3.04 -21.76
C ALA A 3 -0.18 -3.95 -22.11
N THR A 4 1.04 -3.40 -22.07
CA THR A 4 2.22 -4.17 -22.32
C THR A 4 2.56 -5.02 -21.10
N ALA A 5 3.40 -6.04 -21.28
CA ALA A 5 3.84 -6.87 -20.16
C ALA A 5 4.48 -6.07 -19.03
N PRO A 6 5.33 -5.05 -19.30
CA PRO A 6 5.86 -4.20 -18.22
C PRO A 6 4.78 -3.48 -17.42
N ASP A 7 3.71 -3.02 -18.07
CA ASP A 7 2.61 -2.34 -17.37
C ASP A 7 1.85 -3.32 -16.48
N MET A 8 1.61 -4.53 -16.97
CA MET A 8 0.96 -5.59 -16.19
C MET A 8 1.80 -5.97 -14.99
N GLU A 9 3.10 -6.12 -15.17
CA GLU A 9 4.02 -6.44 -14.08
C GLU A 9 3.99 -5.34 -13.03
N ARG A 10 3.97 -4.09 -13.46
CA ARG A 10 3.92 -2.96 -12.53
C ARG A 10 2.63 -2.94 -11.74
N LEU A 11 1.50 -3.21 -12.38
CA LEU A 11 0.22 -3.28 -11.68
C LEU A 11 0.21 -4.39 -10.64
N LEU A 12 0.78 -5.55 -10.97
CA LEU A 12 0.89 -6.65 -10.02
C LEU A 12 1.80 -6.30 -8.85
N GLU A 13 2.88 -5.58 -9.10
CA GLU A 13 3.77 -5.08 -8.04
C GLU A 13 3.04 -4.13 -7.12
N LEU A 14 2.22 -3.23 -7.67
CA LEU A 14 1.46 -2.28 -6.87
C LEU A 14 0.41 -2.99 -6.02
N ASP A 15 -0.23 -4.00 -6.56
CA ASP A 15 -1.18 -4.81 -5.79
C ASP A 15 -0.48 -5.56 -4.67
N ALA A 16 0.68 -6.14 -4.95
CA ALA A 16 1.47 -6.82 -3.92
C ALA A 16 1.93 -5.83 -2.86
N GLY A 17 2.31 -4.62 -3.27
CA GLY A 17 2.69 -3.55 -2.34
C GLY A 17 1.56 -3.17 -1.41
N THR A 18 0.34 -3.09 -1.95
CA THR A 18 -0.85 -2.77 -1.16
C THR A 18 -1.09 -3.86 -0.11
N ARG A 19 -1.05 -5.12 -0.50
CA ARG A 19 -1.23 -6.22 0.43
C ARG A 19 -0.13 -6.25 1.49
N HIS A 20 1.10 -5.97 1.07
CA HIS A 20 2.24 -5.91 1.99
C HIS A 20 2.07 -4.80 3.02
N ALA A 21 1.62 -3.62 2.59
CA ALA A 21 1.41 -2.50 3.49
C ALA A 21 0.38 -2.83 4.56
N TRP A 22 -0.74 -3.45 4.18
CA TRP A 22 -1.76 -3.90 5.13
C TRP A 22 -1.24 -4.98 6.07
N SER A 23 -0.45 -5.91 5.54
CA SER A 23 0.13 -6.98 6.33
C SER A 23 1.08 -6.43 7.40
N MET A 24 1.92 -5.47 7.02
CA MET A 24 2.84 -4.82 7.95
C MET A 24 2.09 -4.09 9.06
N TYR A 25 1.02 -3.40 8.69
CA TYR A 25 0.18 -2.70 9.66
C TYR A 25 -0.41 -3.69 10.67
N SER A 26 -1.00 -4.78 10.19
CA SER A 26 -1.55 -5.82 11.04
C SER A 26 -0.51 -6.45 11.95
N ASP A 27 0.66 -6.76 11.39
CA ASP A 27 1.71 -7.42 12.14
C ASP A 27 2.23 -6.56 13.28
N ARG A 28 2.36 -5.25 13.04
CA ARG A 28 2.82 -4.33 14.07
C ARG A 28 1.89 -4.30 15.29
N LEU A 29 0.59 -4.48 15.05
CA LEU A 29 -0.40 -4.36 16.10
C LEU A 29 -0.77 -5.67 16.77
N ARG A 30 -0.31 -6.78 16.22
CA ARG A 30 -0.76 -8.12 16.64
C ARG A 30 -0.60 -8.41 18.14
N GLU A 31 0.51 -7.98 18.71
CA GLU A 31 0.82 -8.29 20.11
C GLU A 31 0.73 -7.10 21.05
N LEU A 32 0.27 -5.96 20.55
CA LEU A 32 0.19 -4.75 21.34
C LEU A 32 -1.17 -4.63 22.02
N THR A 33 -1.18 -4.05 23.22
CA THR A 33 -2.40 -3.81 23.97
C THR A 33 -2.33 -2.47 24.70
N GLY A 34 -3.50 -1.92 25.05
CA GLY A 34 -3.60 -0.74 25.88
C GLY A 34 -3.03 0.52 25.24
N THR A 35 -2.33 1.31 26.03
CA THR A 35 -1.77 2.60 25.61
C THR A 35 -0.74 2.41 24.47
N GLU A 36 0.03 1.36 24.57
CA GLU A 36 1.03 1.07 23.55
C GLU A 36 0.37 0.78 22.21
N TYR A 37 -0.73 0.02 22.21
CA TYR A 37 -1.50 -0.24 21.00
C TYR A 37 -1.98 1.06 20.38
N GLU A 38 -2.56 1.94 21.19
CA GLU A 38 -3.11 3.20 20.69
C GLU A 38 -2.03 4.06 20.04
N ARG A 39 -0.88 4.16 20.66
CA ARG A 39 0.22 4.97 20.13
C ARG A 39 0.76 4.40 18.82
N ILE A 40 1.07 3.11 18.81
CA ILE A 40 1.65 2.47 17.63
C ILE A 40 0.61 2.39 16.51
N GLU A 41 -0.65 2.20 16.86
CA GLU A 41 -1.73 2.16 15.87
C GLU A 41 -1.83 3.48 15.11
N SER A 42 -1.79 4.61 15.80
CA SER A 42 -1.85 5.92 15.16
C SER A 42 -0.68 6.13 14.20
N GLU A 43 0.53 5.82 14.65
CA GLU A 43 1.73 5.96 13.82
C GLU A 43 1.68 5.04 12.62
N SER A 44 1.31 3.80 12.85
CA SER A 44 1.23 2.78 11.79
C SER A 44 0.15 3.10 10.79
N TRP A 45 -0.96 3.65 11.26
CA TRP A 45 -2.06 4.06 10.39
C TRP A 45 -1.61 5.18 9.44
N MET A 46 -0.89 6.17 9.96
CA MET A 46 -0.38 7.27 9.14
C MET A 46 0.61 6.76 8.09
N GLU A 47 1.49 5.85 8.48
CA GLU A 47 2.43 5.24 7.53
C GLU A 47 1.69 4.44 6.47
N LEU A 48 0.68 3.68 6.87
CA LEU A 48 -0.14 2.90 5.95
C LEU A 48 -0.83 3.81 4.95
N GLN A 49 -1.47 4.87 5.42
CA GLN A 49 -2.18 5.81 4.53
C GLN A 49 -1.23 6.47 3.54
N SER A 50 -0.06 6.86 4.00
CA SER A 50 0.95 7.47 3.15
C SER A 50 1.40 6.50 2.06
N GLU A 51 1.64 5.24 2.42
CA GLU A 51 2.05 4.20 1.47
C GLU A 51 0.95 3.89 0.47
N LEU A 52 -0.29 3.80 0.94
CA LEU A 52 -1.42 3.52 0.05
C LEU A 52 -1.63 4.65 -0.94
N GLN A 53 -1.48 5.91 -0.50
CA GLN A 53 -1.59 7.06 -1.38
C GLN A 53 -0.51 7.05 -2.45
N ARG A 54 0.70 6.70 -2.08
CA ARG A 54 1.81 6.61 -3.03
C ARG A 54 1.53 5.53 -4.07
N LEU A 55 1.08 4.37 -3.64
CA LEU A 55 0.77 3.27 -4.55
C LEU A 55 -0.39 3.61 -5.48
N GLU A 56 -1.41 4.27 -4.93
CA GLU A 56 -2.56 4.70 -5.74
C GLU A 56 -2.16 5.73 -6.77
N HIS A 57 -1.29 6.66 -6.39
CA HIS A 57 -0.78 7.67 -7.31
C HIS A 57 -0.02 7.02 -8.47
N GLU A 58 0.83 6.06 -8.19
CA GLU A 58 1.55 5.32 -9.22
C GLU A 58 0.59 4.57 -10.15
N ARG A 59 -0.46 4.01 -9.58
CA ARG A 59 -1.48 3.31 -10.36
C ARG A 59 -2.20 4.27 -11.31
N GLU A 60 -2.52 5.46 -10.84
CA GLU A 60 -3.15 6.49 -11.65
C GLU A 60 -2.24 6.93 -12.79
N GLU A 61 -0.95 7.06 -12.52
CA GLU A 61 0.02 7.43 -13.55
C GLU A 61 0.08 6.37 -14.65
N LEU A 62 0.04 5.10 -14.28
CA LEU A 62 0.03 4.03 -15.26
C LEU A 62 -1.23 4.06 -16.11
N SER A 63 -2.37 4.31 -15.50
CA SER A 63 -3.64 4.42 -16.22
C SER A 63 -3.64 5.61 -17.17
N ALA A 64 -3.13 6.74 -16.74
CA ALA A 64 -3.02 7.93 -17.58
C ALA A 64 -2.06 7.71 -18.74
N GLY A 65 -0.96 7.02 -18.47
CA GLY A 65 0.01 6.70 -19.50
C GLY A 65 -0.52 5.72 -20.53
N ALA A 66 -1.49 4.90 -20.17
CA ALA A 66 -2.11 3.92 -21.05
C ALA A 66 -3.14 4.56 -21.98
N ALA A 67 -3.61 5.73 -21.65
CA ALA A 67 -4.56 6.46 -22.48
C ALA A 67 -3.85 7.17 -23.63
#